data_d836b00a40ffebaa37fc745c267ce259
#
_entry.id   d836b00a40ffebaa37fc745c267ce259
#
_cell.length_a   1.000
_cell.length_b   1.000
_cell.length_c   1.000
_cell.angle_alpha   90.00
_cell.angle_beta   90.00
_cell.angle_gamma   90.00
#
_symmetry.space_group_name_H-M   'P 1'
#
loop_
_entity.id
_entity.type
_entity.pdbx_description
1 polymer ?
#
loop_
_entity_poly.entity_id
_entity_poly.type
_entity_poly.pdbx_seq_one_letter_code
_entity_poly.pdbx_strand_id
1 'polypeptide(L)'
;MADCIAAISTPMASGGVSMIRISGADALEVAAKVFIPKYPVRDIEKMDGYTAVYGDITADGTKLDDGVLLIFRAPHSYTGENTAEITCHGGIHVTKRVLQAVLSAGAVMAQAGEFTKQALVNGKLSLTEAEGVIDLINAGNDQLLSCARAQTDGALYRRIEALCEEIIAITSEIAVWIDYPDESEDEDEIAKADWLKSVTAVKENIDSLIATY
;
A
#
# COMPACT_ATOMS: atom_id res chain seq x y z
N MET A 1 -4.53 12.81 12.84
CA MET A 1 -4.50 11.35 12.56
C MET A 1 -3.72 10.72 13.69
N ALA A 2 -3.97 9.45 14.02
CA ALA A 2 -3.14 8.78 15.01
C ALA A 2 -1.73 8.63 14.41
N ASP A 3 -0.69 8.99 15.21
CA ASP A 3 0.69 8.97 14.73
C ASP A 3 1.24 7.54 14.55
N CYS A 4 0.49 6.54 15.06
CA CYS A 4 0.87 5.12 14.96
C CYS A 4 -0.35 4.20 15.07
N ILE A 5 -0.55 3.30 14.11
CA ILE A 5 -1.62 2.29 14.11
C ILE A 5 -1.05 0.88 14.24
N ALA A 6 -1.83 -0.04 14.84
CA ALA A 6 -1.44 -1.44 14.98
C ALA A 6 -2.61 -2.40 14.78
N ALA A 7 -2.34 -3.56 14.19
CA ALA A 7 -3.29 -4.67 14.08
C ALA A 7 -2.59 -6.03 14.00
N ILE A 8 -3.37 -7.09 14.23
CA ILE A 8 -2.97 -8.46 13.93
C ILE A 8 -3.06 -8.65 12.41
N SER A 9 -1.97 -9.05 11.78
CA SER A 9 -1.85 -9.22 10.32
C SER A 9 -1.95 -10.68 9.87
N THR A 10 -2.13 -11.62 10.79
CA THR A 10 -2.37 -13.05 10.52
C THR A 10 -3.81 -13.43 10.87
N PRO A 11 -4.37 -14.50 10.30
CA PRO A 11 -5.69 -15.00 10.69
C PRO A 11 -5.76 -15.29 12.20
N MET A 12 -6.89 -14.97 12.83
CA MET A 12 -7.17 -15.24 14.25
C MET A 12 -7.54 -16.70 14.47
N ALA A 13 -6.56 -17.58 14.28
CA ALA A 13 -6.67 -19.02 14.49
C ALA A 13 -5.43 -19.53 15.23
N SER A 14 -5.53 -20.68 15.88
CA SER A 14 -4.34 -21.34 16.48
C SER A 14 -3.41 -21.81 15.38
N GLY A 15 -2.14 -21.40 15.45
CA GLY A 15 -1.11 -21.71 14.46
C GLY A 15 0.29 -21.68 15.08
N GLY A 16 1.33 -21.86 14.29
CA GLY A 16 2.72 -21.81 14.78
C GLY A 16 3.14 -20.39 15.13
N VAL A 17 2.71 -19.41 14.36
CA VAL A 17 3.08 -17.98 14.52
C VAL A 17 1.91 -17.07 14.30
N SER A 18 1.98 -15.88 14.90
CA SER A 18 1.09 -14.75 14.66
C SER A 18 1.92 -13.48 14.52
N MET A 19 1.40 -12.48 13.80
CA MET A 19 2.12 -11.25 13.54
C MET A 19 1.25 -10.04 13.90
N ILE A 20 1.84 -9.10 14.62
CA ILE A 20 1.29 -7.77 14.87
C ILE A 20 2.10 -6.75 14.06
N ARG A 21 1.41 -5.99 13.19
CA ARG A 21 2.01 -4.89 12.43
C ARG A 21 1.72 -3.58 13.12
N ILE A 22 2.73 -2.73 13.17
CA ILE A 22 2.71 -1.37 13.70
C ILE A 22 3.21 -0.45 12.60
N SER A 23 2.50 0.64 12.28
CA SER A 23 2.90 1.58 11.23
C SER A 23 2.62 3.03 11.66
N GLY A 24 3.53 3.93 11.34
CA GLY A 24 3.43 5.35 11.66
C GLY A 24 4.77 5.96 12.05
N ALA A 25 4.78 7.25 12.33
CA ALA A 25 5.99 7.97 12.73
C ALA A 25 6.65 7.33 13.96
N ASP A 26 5.84 6.97 14.97
CA ASP A 26 6.28 6.46 16.26
C ASP A 26 6.34 4.92 16.33
N ALA A 27 6.18 4.22 15.19
CA ALA A 27 6.09 2.75 15.17
C ALA A 27 7.27 2.04 15.84
N LEU A 28 8.48 2.57 15.69
CA LEU A 28 9.69 1.98 16.27
C LEU A 28 9.83 2.29 17.76
N GLU A 29 9.41 3.48 18.21
CA GLU A 29 9.33 3.85 19.62
C GLU A 29 8.33 2.94 20.37
N VAL A 30 7.15 2.73 19.78
CA VAL A 30 6.13 1.82 20.34
C VAL A 30 6.65 0.40 20.41
N ALA A 31 7.31 -0.09 19.33
CA ALA A 31 7.92 -1.42 19.32
C ALA A 31 9.00 -1.56 20.40
N ALA A 32 9.84 -0.55 20.60
CA ALA A 32 10.89 -0.55 21.61
C ALA A 32 10.37 -0.64 23.06
N LYS A 33 9.15 -0.16 23.33
CA LYS A 33 8.51 -0.26 24.65
C LYS A 33 8.03 -1.68 24.99
N VAL A 34 7.78 -2.50 23.96
CA VAL A 34 7.21 -3.87 24.14
C VAL A 34 8.14 -4.99 23.73
N PHE A 35 9.27 -4.69 23.11
CA PHE A 35 10.19 -5.70 22.61
C PHE A 35 11.62 -5.47 23.11
N ILE A 36 12.23 -6.48 23.70
CA ILE A 36 13.59 -6.43 24.25
C ILE A 36 14.49 -7.38 23.46
N PRO A 37 15.40 -6.86 22.59
CA PRO A 37 16.34 -7.70 21.85
C PRO A 37 17.25 -8.52 22.75
N LYS A 38 17.41 -9.83 22.44
CA LYS A 38 18.32 -10.71 23.19
C LYS A 38 19.76 -10.62 22.70
N TYR A 39 19.96 -10.91 21.41
CA TYR A 39 21.29 -10.96 20.80
C TYR A 39 21.23 -10.58 19.32
N PRO A 40 22.11 -9.68 18.86
CA PRO A 40 22.84 -8.72 19.68
C PRO A 40 21.87 -7.73 20.35
N VAL A 41 22.25 -7.24 21.53
CA VAL A 41 21.50 -6.14 22.19
C VAL A 41 21.62 -4.91 21.29
N ARG A 42 20.48 -4.42 20.79
CA ARG A 42 20.40 -3.29 19.86
C ARG A 42 19.33 -2.30 20.31
N ASP A 43 19.60 -1.05 20.04
CA ASP A 43 18.61 0.01 20.16
C ASP A 43 17.68 -0.05 18.93
N ILE A 44 16.41 -0.46 19.15
CA ILE A 44 15.42 -0.65 18.09
C ILE A 44 15.21 0.62 17.29
N GLU A 45 15.19 1.76 17.95
CA GLU A 45 14.96 3.05 17.30
C GLU A 45 16.10 3.46 16.35
N LYS A 46 17.29 2.86 16.50
CA LYS A 46 18.48 3.12 15.67
C LYS A 46 18.79 2.00 14.68
N MET A 47 18.02 0.92 14.70
CA MET A 47 18.25 -0.19 13.75
C MET A 47 17.91 0.23 12.32
N ASP A 48 18.68 -0.28 11.36
CA ASP A 48 18.44 -0.07 9.94
C ASP A 48 17.16 -0.77 9.49
N GLY A 49 16.57 -0.28 8.39
CA GLY A 49 15.47 -0.96 7.72
C GLY A 49 15.88 -2.34 7.18
N TYR A 50 14.87 -3.20 6.97
CA TYR A 50 15.06 -4.60 6.52
C TYR A 50 15.92 -5.44 7.47
N THR A 51 15.89 -5.13 8.75
CA THR A 51 16.57 -5.90 9.78
C THR A 51 15.60 -6.66 10.66
N ALA A 52 16.05 -7.82 11.09
CA ALA A 52 15.32 -8.70 12.01
C ALA A 52 16.13 -8.93 13.29
N VAL A 53 15.45 -8.99 14.43
CA VAL A 53 16.06 -9.29 15.70
C VAL A 53 15.18 -10.21 16.55
N TYR A 54 15.77 -11.21 17.17
CA TYR A 54 15.09 -12.08 18.13
C TYR A 54 15.11 -11.46 19.53
N GLY A 55 13.99 -11.55 20.25
CA GLY A 55 13.87 -10.94 21.56
C GLY A 55 12.68 -11.40 22.37
N ASP A 56 12.55 -10.84 23.56
CA ASP A 56 11.42 -11.05 24.46
C ASP A 56 10.36 -9.98 24.21
N ILE A 57 9.10 -10.41 24.15
CA ILE A 57 7.92 -9.54 24.07
C ILE A 57 7.42 -9.33 25.48
N THR A 58 7.27 -8.09 25.91
CA THR A 58 6.96 -7.72 27.30
C THR A 58 5.77 -6.78 27.40
N ALA A 59 5.06 -6.85 28.51
CA ALA A 59 4.09 -5.85 28.93
C ALA A 59 4.30 -5.57 30.43
N ASP A 60 4.36 -4.29 30.80
CA ASP A 60 4.54 -3.84 32.21
C ASP A 60 5.71 -4.57 32.92
N GLY A 61 6.82 -4.78 32.19
CA GLY A 61 8.00 -5.47 32.71
C GLY A 61 7.85 -6.99 32.81
N THR A 62 6.72 -7.56 32.44
CA THR A 62 6.47 -9.01 32.45
C THR A 62 6.64 -9.59 31.05
N LYS A 63 7.40 -10.66 30.91
CA LYS A 63 7.52 -11.39 29.65
C LYS A 63 6.18 -12.06 29.30
N LEU A 64 5.66 -11.74 28.10
CA LEU A 64 4.48 -12.39 27.51
C LEU A 64 4.86 -13.57 26.62
N ASP A 65 5.90 -13.40 25.79
CA ASP A 65 6.34 -14.36 24.81
C ASP A 65 7.77 -14.03 24.37
N ASP A 66 8.29 -14.75 23.40
CA ASP A 66 9.48 -14.39 22.63
C ASP A 66 9.21 -14.56 21.13
N GLY A 67 9.94 -13.79 20.32
CA GLY A 67 9.67 -13.77 18.89
C GLY A 67 10.68 -12.95 18.11
N VAL A 68 10.29 -12.58 16.91
CA VAL A 68 11.13 -11.82 15.99
C VAL A 68 10.47 -10.46 15.73
N LEU A 69 11.26 -9.41 15.82
CA LEU A 69 10.91 -8.08 15.38
C LEU A 69 11.57 -7.82 14.02
N LEU A 70 10.76 -7.44 13.01
CA LEU A 70 11.19 -6.95 11.71
C LEU A 70 11.00 -5.44 11.66
N ILE A 71 11.96 -4.72 11.10
CA ILE A 71 11.94 -3.26 10.98
C ILE A 71 12.00 -2.85 9.52
N PHE A 72 11.13 -1.89 9.17
CA PHE A 72 11.10 -1.21 7.88
C PHE A 72 11.13 0.29 8.12
N ARG A 73 12.03 0.99 7.45
CA ARG A 73 12.16 2.45 7.53
C ARG A 73 11.43 3.13 6.38
N ALA A 74 10.81 4.26 6.67
CA ALA A 74 10.27 5.15 5.65
C ALA A 74 11.37 5.59 4.66
N PRO A 75 11.07 5.70 3.36
CA PRO A 75 9.83 5.35 2.67
C PRO A 75 9.75 3.87 2.23
N HIS A 76 10.70 3.03 2.65
CA HIS A 76 10.87 1.65 2.20
C HIS A 76 10.12 0.65 3.09
N SER A 77 8.78 0.81 3.14
CA SER A 77 7.83 -0.07 3.83
C SER A 77 6.57 -0.24 2.98
N TYR A 78 5.64 -1.07 3.41
CA TYR A 78 4.35 -1.23 2.76
C TYR A 78 3.53 0.07 2.75
N THR A 79 3.46 0.74 3.89
CA THR A 79 2.70 1.99 4.05
C THR A 79 3.47 3.24 3.62
N GLY A 80 4.77 3.15 3.35
CA GLY A 80 5.66 4.30 3.15
C GLY A 80 6.12 4.97 4.45
N GLU A 81 5.64 4.51 5.62
CA GLU A 81 6.03 5.01 6.94
C GLU A 81 6.97 4.04 7.64
N ASN A 82 7.50 4.42 8.82
CA ASN A 82 8.20 3.45 9.66
C ASN A 82 7.23 2.33 10.04
N THR A 83 7.68 1.09 9.91
CA THR A 83 6.87 -0.09 10.20
C THR A 83 7.68 -1.08 11.04
N ALA A 84 7.04 -1.63 12.05
CA ALA A 84 7.56 -2.73 12.86
C ALA A 84 6.58 -3.92 12.79
N GLU A 85 7.10 -5.12 12.61
CA GLU A 85 6.32 -6.35 12.62
C GLU A 85 6.85 -7.26 13.72
N ILE A 86 6.02 -7.50 14.73
CA ILE A 86 6.32 -8.38 15.85
C ILE A 86 5.68 -9.74 15.58
N THR A 87 6.51 -10.75 15.37
CA THR A 87 6.06 -12.14 15.25
C THR A 87 6.13 -12.80 16.63
N CYS A 88 5.06 -13.43 17.07
CA CYS A 88 4.94 -14.18 18.32
C CYS A 88 4.37 -15.58 18.06
N HIS A 89 4.26 -16.42 19.09
CA HIS A 89 3.56 -17.71 18.96
C HIS A 89 2.08 -17.52 18.62
N GLY A 90 1.55 -18.37 17.73
CA GLY A 90 0.22 -18.24 17.12
C GLY A 90 -0.95 -18.68 17.98
N GLY A 91 -0.84 -18.56 19.31
CA GLY A 91 -1.95 -18.77 20.22
C GLY A 91 -2.86 -17.54 20.27
N ILE A 92 -4.18 -17.72 20.11
CA ILE A 92 -5.16 -16.61 20.10
C ILE A 92 -5.00 -15.69 21.32
N HIS A 93 -4.79 -16.27 22.50
CA HIS A 93 -4.63 -15.50 23.74
C HIS A 93 -3.33 -14.70 23.76
N VAL A 94 -2.21 -15.32 23.38
CA VAL A 94 -0.89 -14.66 23.31
C VAL A 94 -0.96 -13.50 22.32
N THR A 95 -1.47 -13.73 21.11
CA THR A 95 -1.61 -12.72 20.07
C THR A 95 -2.39 -11.50 20.55
N LYS A 96 -3.54 -11.72 21.23
CA LYS A 96 -4.34 -10.63 21.82
C LYS A 96 -3.58 -9.88 22.91
N ARG A 97 -2.81 -10.58 23.75
CA ARG A 97 -2.02 -9.95 24.82
C ARG A 97 -0.90 -9.09 24.24
N VAL A 98 -0.22 -9.57 23.20
CA VAL A 98 0.82 -8.80 22.51
C VAL A 98 0.23 -7.56 21.85
N LEU A 99 -0.90 -7.68 21.11
CA LEU A 99 -1.58 -6.51 20.55
C LEU A 99 -1.97 -5.51 21.65
N GLN A 100 -2.53 -5.97 22.77
CA GLN A 100 -2.90 -5.10 23.90
C GLN A 100 -1.68 -4.36 24.46
N ALA A 101 -0.53 -5.02 24.58
CA ALA A 101 0.72 -4.38 25.00
C ALA A 101 1.14 -3.27 24.03
N VAL A 102 1.07 -3.51 22.74
CA VAL A 102 1.37 -2.52 21.68
C VAL A 102 0.42 -1.30 21.76
N LEU A 103 -0.88 -1.54 21.95
CA LEU A 103 -1.85 -0.46 22.12
C LEU A 103 -1.61 0.34 23.40
N SER A 104 -1.30 -0.32 24.51
CA SER A 104 -0.94 0.34 25.76
C SER A 104 0.37 1.13 25.66
N ALA A 105 1.27 0.76 24.75
CA ALA A 105 2.52 1.46 24.50
C ALA A 105 2.35 2.74 23.65
N GLY A 106 1.16 2.99 23.09
CA GLY A 106 0.82 4.24 22.40
C GLY A 106 0.27 4.08 20.97
N ALA A 107 0.19 2.87 20.44
CA ALA A 107 -0.48 2.66 19.14
C ALA A 107 -2.00 2.70 19.29
N VAL A 108 -2.69 3.04 18.19
CA VAL A 108 -4.15 2.97 18.06
C VAL A 108 -4.53 1.76 17.21
N MET A 109 -5.64 1.11 17.53
CA MET A 109 -6.15 -0.02 16.75
C MET A 109 -6.43 0.41 15.32
N ALA A 110 -5.80 -0.24 14.34
CA ALA A 110 -6.06 0.00 12.94
C ALA A 110 -7.45 -0.49 12.54
N GLN A 111 -8.10 0.27 11.66
CA GLN A 111 -9.34 -0.13 11.00
C GLN A 111 -9.05 -1.13 9.86
N ALA A 112 -10.09 -1.81 9.39
CA ALA A 112 -9.96 -2.71 8.23
C ALA A 112 -9.47 -1.92 7.00
N GLY A 113 -8.40 -2.39 6.36
CA GLY A 113 -7.78 -1.76 5.20
C GLY A 113 -6.95 -0.51 5.48
N GLU A 114 -6.76 -0.09 6.74
CA GLU A 114 -6.11 1.18 7.07
C GLU A 114 -4.63 1.22 6.65
N PHE A 115 -3.88 0.13 6.73
CA PHE A 115 -2.51 0.07 6.21
C PHE A 115 -2.45 0.29 4.69
N THR A 116 -3.38 -0.29 3.94
CA THR A 116 -3.49 -0.09 2.49
C THR A 116 -3.90 1.35 2.16
N LYS A 117 -4.81 1.92 2.96
CA LYS A 117 -5.19 3.34 2.84
C LYS A 117 -3.98 4.25 3.08
N GLN A 118 -3.15 3.98 4.09
CA GLN A 118 -1.91 4.74 4.31
C GLN A 118 -0.95 4.60 3.13
N ALA A 119 -0.79 3.38 2.58
CA ALA A 119 0.03 3.15 1.39
C ALA A 119 -0.44 3.97 0.18
N LEU A 120 -1.77 4.04 -0.05
CA LEU A 120 -2.38 4.87 -1.09
C LEU A 120 -2.11 6.37 -0.86
N VAL A 121 -2.36 6.87 0.34
CA VAL A 121 -2.15 8.30 0.70
C VAL A 121 -0.69 8.70 0.56
N ASN A 122 0.23 7.80 0.88
CA ASN A 122 1.68 8.01 0.78
C ASN A 122 2.24 7.74 -0.63
N GLY A 123 1.37 7.50 -1.63
CA GLY A 123 1.77 7.28 -3.03
C GLY A 123 2.55 5.98 -3.27
N LYS A 124 2.42 4.98 -2.38
CA LYS A 124 3.03 3.66 -2.54
C LYS A 124 2.23 2.75 -3.46
N LEU A 125 0.93 2.98 -3.52
CA LEU A 125 -0.04 2.26 -4.35
C LEU A 125 -0.95 3.26 -5.05
N SER A 126 -1.36 2.96 -6.27
CA SER A 126 -2.52 3.60 -6.91
C SER A 126 -3.82 3.04 -6.35
N LEU A 127 -4.95 3.67 -6.66
CA LEU A 127 -6.26 3.18 -6.21
C LEU A 127 -6.55 1.77 -6.74
N THR A 128 -6.25 1.54 -8.02
CA THR A 128 -6.46 0.23 -8.67
C THR A 128 -5.57 -0.87 -8.07
N GLU A 129 -4.33 -0.55 -7.71
CA GLU A 129 -3.45 -1.49 -7.02
C GLU A 129 -3.95 -1.81 -5.61
N ALA A 130 -4.46 -0.80 -4.89
CA ALA A 130 -5.04 -0.99 -3.56
C ALA A 130 -6.29 -1.88 -3.58
N GLU A 131 -7.15 -1.76 -4.59
CA GLU A 131 -8.28 -2.65 -4.83
C GLU A 131 -7.82 -4.07 -5.17
N GLY A 132 -6.81 -4.21 -6.03
CA GLY A 132 -6.20 -5.49 -6.39
C GLY A 132 -5.62 -6.28 -5.20
N VAL A 133 -5.20 -5.62 -4.12
CA VAL A 133 -4.74 -6.30 -2.90
C VAL A 133 -5.85 -7.14 -2.26
N ILE A 134 -7.08 -6.64 -2.23
CA ILE A 134 -8.23 -7.36 -1.67
C ILE A 134 -8.56 -8.57 -2.56
N ASP A 135 -8.56 -8.39 -3.87
CA ASP A 135 -8.82 -9.46 -4.83
C ASP A 135 -7.73 -10.54 -4.77
N LEU A 136 -6.48 -10.15 -4.59
CA LEU A 136 -5.36 -11.07 -4.40
C LEU A 136 -5.54 -11.95 -3.15
N ILE A 137 -5.98 -11.37 -2.04
CA ILE A 137 -6.22 -12.10 -0.78
C ILE A 137 -7.40 -13.07 -0.91
N ASN A 138 -8.43 -12.71 -1.68
CA ASN A 138 -9.65 -13.49 -1.83
C ASN A 138 -9.64 -14.43 -3.05
N ALA A 139 -8.57 -14.45 -3.85
CA ALA A 139 -8.48 -15.27 -5.04
C ALA A 139 -8.63 -16.77 -4.72
N GLY A 140 -9.70 -17.39 -5.20
CA GLY A 140 -10.01 -18.81 -4.95
C GLY A 140 -9.50 -19.78 -6.01
N ASN A 141 -8.89 -19.28 -7.10
CA ASN A 141 -8.32 -20.09 -8.18
C ASN A 141 -7.20 -19.34 -8.90
N ASP A 142 -6.43 -20.06 -9.73
CA ASP A 142 -5.25 -19.51 -10.44
C ASP A 142 -5.61 -18.38 -11.41
N GLN A 143 -6.79 -18.41 -12.02
CA GLN A 143 -7.23 -17.37 -12.94
C GLN A 143 -7.50 -16.05 -12.20
N LEU A 144 -8.25 -16.10 -11.11
CA LEU A 144 -8.50 -14.93 -10.25
C LEU A 144 -7.19 -14.40 -9.66
N LEU A 145 -6.31 -15.29 -9.21
CA LEU A 145 -4.98 -14.92 -8.71
C LEU A 145 -4.16 -14.19 -9.77
N SER A 146 -4.17 -14.65 -11.02
CA SER A 146 -3.46 -14.01 -12.13
C SER A 146 -4.03 -12.63 -12.45
N CYS A 147 -5.35 -12.48 -12.47
CA CYS A 147 -6.01 -11.19 -12.69
C CYS A 147 -5.68 -10.19 -11.57
N ALA A 148 -5.85 -10.59 -10.31
CA ALA A 148 -5.55 -9.75 -9.15
C ALA A 148 -4.07 -9.34 -9.11
N ARG A 149 -3.16 -10.24 -9.49
CA ARG A 149 -1.73 -9.95 -9.60
C ARG A 149 -1.44 -8.91 -10.68
N ALA A 150 -2.04 -9.04 -11.86
CA ALA A 150 -1.88 -8.04 -12.93
C ALA A 150 -2.37 -6.66 -12.48
N GLN A 151 -3.43 -6.61 -11.67
CA GLN A 151 -3.97 -5.38 -11.10
C GLN A 151 -3.02 -4.79 -10.04
N THR A 152 -2.50 -5.60 -9.11
CA THR A 152 -1.52 -5.14 -8.11
C THR A 152 -0.17 -4.75 -8.71
N ASP A 153 0.18 -5.30 -9.87
CA ASP A 153 1.36 -4.92 -10.65
C ASP A 153 1.15 -3.60 -11.43
N GLY A 154 -0.01 -2.94 -11.30
CA GLY A 154 -0.33 -1.64 -11.89
C GLY A 154 -0.60 -1.68 -13.41
N ALA A 155 -0.93 -2.83 -13.98
CA ALA A 155 -1.18 -2.96 -15.41
C ALA A 155 -2.35 -2.07 -15.87
N LEU A 156 -3.46 -2.07 -15.12
CA LEU A 156 -4.62 -1.23 -15.40
C LEU A 156 -4.30 0.26 -15.21
N TYR A 157 -3.60 0.60 -14.14
CA TYR A 157 -3.19 1.99 -13.87
C TYR A 157 -2.39 2.58 -15.03
N ARG A 158 -1.33 1.89 -15.48
CA ARG A 158 -0.50 2.36 -16.61
C ARG A 158 -1.31 2.54 -17.90
N ARG A 159 -2.30 1.70 -18.14
CA ARG A 159 -3.15 1.80 -19.33
C ARG A 159 -4.11 3.00 -19.25
N ILE A 160 -4.66 3.27 -18.08
CA ILE A 160 -5.50 4.46 -17.84
C ILE A 160 -4.64 5.73 -17.94
N GLU A 161 -3.45 5.74 -17.36
CA GLU A 161 -2.51 6.87 -17.39
C GLU A 161 -2.15 7.24 -18.84
N ALA A 162 -1.80 6.25 -19.67
CA ALA A 162 -1.54 6.47 -21.08
C ALA A 162 -2.73 7.11 -21.83
N LEU A 163 -3.97 6.65 -21.57
CA LEU A 163 -5.16 7.25 -22.15
C LEU A 163 -5.39 8.69 -21.67
N CYS A 164 -5.09 8.96 -20.40
CA CYS A 164 -5.16 10.35 -19.89
C CYS A 164 -4.14 11.27 -20.58
N GLU A 165 -2.90 10.78 -20.79
CA GLU A 165 -1.88 11.53 -21.52
C GLU A 165 -2.29 11.83 -22.98
N GLU A 166 -2.89 10.85 -23.68
CA GLU A 166 -3.43 11.05 -25.02
C GLU A 166 -4.53 12.12 -25.04
N ILE A 167 -5.47 12.10 -24.08
CA ILE A 167 -6.54 13.11 -23.96
C ILE A 167 -5.94 14.49 -23.66
N ILE A 168 -4.96 14.57 -22.76
CA ILE A 168 -4.28 15.83 -22.43
C ILE A 168 -3.57 16.40 -23.66
N ALA A 169 -2.91 15.57 -24.46
CA ALA A 169 -2.26 16.00 -25.70
C ALA A 169 -3.27 16.63 -26.67
N ILE A 170 -4.38 15.93 -26.94
CA ILE A 170 -5.45 16.41 -27.83
C ILE A 170 -6.04 17.73 -27.31
N THR A 171 -6.35 17.81 -26.01
CA THR A 171 -6.92 19.02 -25.42
C THR A 171 -5.95 20.19 -25.45
N SER A 172 -4.64 19.93 -25.31
CA SER A 172 -3.62 20.98 -25.41
C SER A 172 -3.49 21.51 -26.82
N GLU A 173 -3.53 20.67 -27.85
CA GLU A 173 -3.55 21.10 -29.26
C GLU A 173 -4.78 21.95 -29.58
N ILE A 174 -5.96 21.52 -29.13
CA ILE A 174 -7.20 22.29 -29.32
C ILE A 174 -7.12 23.64 -28.58
N ALA A 175 -6.55 23.70 -27.39
CA ALA A 175 -6.39 24.94 -26.64
C ALA A 175 -5.47 25.93 -27.39
N VAL A 176 -4.34 25.46 -27.93
CA VAL A 176 -3.44 26.28 -28.75
C VAL A 176 -4.15 26.81 -29.97
N TRP A 177 -4.94 25.97 -30.65
CA TRP A 177 -5.71 26.41 -31.81
C TRP A 177 -6.79 27.48 -31.48
N ILE A 178 -7.42 27.38 -30.32
CA ILE A 178 -8.39 28.39 -29.85
C ILE A 178 -7.70 29.72 -29.52
N ASP A 179 -6.52 29.67 -28.92
CA ASP A 179 -5.79 30.88 -28.48
C ASP A 179 -5.10 31.62 -29.62
N TYR A 180 -4.80 30.93 -30.73
CA TYR A 180 -4.11 31.49 -31.90
C TYR A 180 -4.89 31.22 -33.21
N PRO A 181 -6.06 31.86 -33.43
CA PRO A 181 -6.96 31.54 -34.56
C PRO A 181 -6.54 32.10 -35.93
N ASP A 182 -5.40 32.76 -36.07
CA ASP A 182 -5.01 33.49 -37.27
C ASP A 182 -4.25 32.67 -38.33
N GLU A 183 -4.17 31.36 -38.22
CA GLU A 183 -3.50 30.51 -39.21
C GLU A 183 -4.53 29.76 -40.08
N SER A 184 -4.46 30.04 -41.37
CA SER A 184 -5.22 29.62 -42.58
C SER A 184 -6.39 28.61 -42.40
N GLU A 185 -7.57 28.93 -43.02
CA GLU A 185 -8.80 28.13 -43.03
C GLU A 185 -8.60 26.68 -43.55
N ASP A 186 -7.66 26.45 -44.44
CA ASP A 186 -7.36 25.09 -45.01
C ASP A 186 -6.65 24.18 -44.02
N GLU A 187 -5.83 24.71 -43.11
CA GLU A 187 -5.17 23.97 -42.04
C GLU A 187 -6.15 23.56 -40.93
N ASP A 188 -7.18 24.34 -40.70
CA ASP A 188 -8.23 24.12 -39.71
C ASP A 188 -9.06 22.85 -39.98
N GLU A 189 -9.40 22.55 -41.24
CA GLU A 189 -10.18 21.35 -41.57
C GLU A 189 -9.35 20.08 -41.41
N ILE A 190 -8.06 20.15 -41.73
CA ILE A 190 -7.13 19.01 -41.56
C ILE A 190 -6.93 18.74 -40.06
N ALA A 191 -6.67 19.77 -39.25
CA ALA A 191 -6.49 19.65 -37.80
C ALA A 191 -7.73 19.05 -37.10
N LYS A 192 -8.94 19.55 -37.46
CA LYS A 192 -10.21 19.02 -36.94
C LYS A 192 -10.41 17.52 -37.28
N ALA A 193 -10.05 17.13 -38.52
CA ALA A 193 -10.14 15.72 -38.94
C ALA A 193 -9.17 14.80 -38.17
N ASP A 194 -7.99 15.31 -37.86
CA ASP A 194 -6.99 14.56 -37.09
C ASP A 194 -7.35 14.46 -35.62
N TRP A 195 -7.87 15.51 -35.00
CA TRP A 195 -8.40 15.43 -33.63
C TRP A 195 -9.57 14.48 -33.50
N LEU A 196 -10.49 14.46 -34.49
CA LEU A 196 -11.62 13.52 -34.49
C LEU A 196 -11.14 12.07 -34.58
N LYS A 197 -10.11 11.77 -35.37
CA LYS A 197 -9.50 10.44 -35.42
C LYS A 197 -8.87 10.07 -34.09
N SER A 198 -8.11 10.99 -33.48
CA SER A 198 -7.44 10.76 -32.19
C SER A 198 -8.45 10.52 -31.07
N VAL A 199 -9.49 11.34 -30.97
CA VAL A 199 -10.58 11.14 -29.99
C VAL A 199 -11.31 9.82 -30.21
N THR A 200 -11.55 9.45 -31.49
CA THR A 200 -12.22 8.18 -31.82
C THR A 200 -11.35 6.99 -31.38
N ALA A 201 -10.03 7.03 -31.63
CA ALA A 201 -9.11 5.99 -31.21
C ALA A 201 -9.06 5.84 -29.68
N VAL A 202 -8.99 6.94 -28.94
CA VAL A 202 -9.06 6.93 -27.48
C VAL A 202 -10.39 6.32 -27.00
N LYS A 203 -11.51 6.72 -27.60
CA LYS A 203 -12.83 6.16 -27.27
C LYS A 203 -12.87 4.63 -27.49
N GLU A 204 -12.39 4.16 -28.65
CA GLU A 204 -12.33 2.72 -28.95
C GLU A 204 -11.47 1.94 -27.95
N ASN A 205 -10.35 2.51 -27.52
CA ASN A 205 -9.50 1.94 -26.48
C ASN A 205 -10.22 1.86 -25.12
N ILE A 206 -10.97 2.89 -24.76
CA ILE A 206 -11.78 2.91 -23.52
C ILE A 206 -12.91 1.86 -23.62
N ASP A 207 -13.63 1.81 -24.74
CA ASP A 207 -14.71 0.83 -24.97
C ASP A 207 -14.16 -0.61 -24.90
N SER A 208 -12.96 -0.85 -25.43
CA SER A 208 -12.27 -2.14 -25.33
C SER A 208 -11.93 -2.50 -23.89
N LEU A 209 -11.51 -1.53 -23.07
CA LEU A 209 -11.26 -1.76 -21.64
C LEU A 209 -12.54 -2.11 -20.90
N ILE A 210 -13.62 -1.38 -21.14
CA ILE A 210 -14.92 -1.65 -20.52
C ILE A 210 -15.44 -3.04 -20.90
N ALA A 211 -15.24 -3.49 -22.14
CA ALA A 211 -15.68 -4.80 -22.60
C ALA A 211 -14.91 -5.98 -21.95
N THR A 212 -13.78 -5.72 -21.30
CA THR A 212 -12.99 -6.74 -20.58
C THR A 212 -13.38 -6.89 -19.11
N TYR A 213 -14.29 -6.05 -18.64
CA TYR A 213 -14.83 -6.04 -17.29
C TYR A 213 -16.19 -6.77 -17.28
#